data_063d85158c96c5012765f9b44f0f7868
#
_entry.id   063d85158c96c5012765f9b44f0f7868
#
_cell.length_a   1.000
_cell.length_b   1.000
_cell.length_c   1.000
_cell.angle_alpha   90.00
_cell.angle_beta   90.00
_cell.angle_gamma   90.00
#
_symmetry.space_group_name_H-M   'P 1'
#
loop_
_entity.id
_entity.type
_entity.pdbx_description
1 polymer ?
#
loop_
_entity_poly.entity_id
_entity_poly.type
_entity_poly.pdbx_seq_one_letter_code
_entity_poly.pdbx_strand_id
1 'polypeptide(L)'
;NTTQNTLSLHDALPIYYFVQLPYQLPDRLAEVNQFVNYDFQKRWTIQTMASYKVSTWWNGRIFAFGLFSHDKNSHFHDIAFNRHKFSVILNTTNTFILSKKPNIIGTLAGFYQSRAIQGVYNLSPICNVSTSLQWASPDGKTKVILKGNDILNTSNMTTRLAWGQQRNRTEMNWDNRSFTFSFLYKFGGYKEKKRTDVDTKRLGR
;
A
#
# COMPACT_ATOMS: atom_id res chain seq x y z
N ASN A 1 27.56 -0.32 -2.71
CA ASN A 1 26.12 -0.23 -2.39
C ASN A 1 25.49 0.77 -3.33
N THR A 2 25.04 0.30 -4.48
CA THR A 2 24.32 1.13 -5.47
C THR A 2 22.92 1.35 -4.95
N THR A 3 22.60 2.57 -4.54
CA THR A 3 21.25 3.00 -4.25
C THR A 3 20.51 3.07 -5.59
N GLN A 4 19.64 2.12 -5.88
CA GLN A 4 18.81 2.19 -7.08
C GLN A 4 17.62 3.11 -6.81
N ASN A 5 17.62 4.24 -7.47
CA ASN A 5 16.47 5.15 -7.53
C ASN A 5 15.79 4.94 -8.88
N THR A 6 14.50 4.64 -8.85
CA THR A 6 13.72 4.40 -10.07
C THR A 6 12.60 5.43 -10.16
N LEU A 7 12.51 6.11 -11.31
CA LEU A 7 11.39 6.96 -11.70
C LEU A 7 10.71 6.31 -12.90
N SER A 8 9.39 6.19 -12.84
CA SER A 8 8.60 5.64 -13.93
C SER A 8 7.36 6.51 -14.18
N LEU A 9 7.08 6.78 -15.45
CA LEU A 9 5.91 7.51 -15.92
C LEU A 9 5.11 6.59 -16.84
N HIS A 10 3.82 6.44 -16.57
CA HIS A 10 2.93 5.63 -17.39
C HIS A 10 1.67 6.43 -17.77
N ASP A 11 1.27 6.30 -19.01
CA ASP A 11 0.00 6.75 -19.55
C ASP A 11 -0.86 5.53 -19.92
N ALA A 12 -2.13 5.54 -19.54
CA ALA A 12 -3.09 4.54 -19.95
C ALA A 12 -4.09 5.18 -20.93
N LEU A 13 -4.15 4.63 -22.14
CA LEU A 13 -5.14 5.02 -23.14
C LEU A 13 -6.56 4.73 -22.63
N PRO A 14 -7.57 5.52 -23.02
CA PRO A 14 -8.95 5.32 -22.60
C PRO A 14 -9.48 4.00 -23.17
N ILE A 15 -9.67 3.03 -22.31
CA ILE A 15 -10.44 1.81 -22.60
C ILE A 15 -11.84 2.05 -22.04
N TYR A 16 -12.87 1.51 -22.66
CA TYR A 16 -14.21 1.48 -22.08
C TYR A 16 -14.16 0.93 -20.66
N TYR A 17 -14.32 1.82 -19.69
CA TYR A 17 -14.18 1.45 -18.29
C TYR A 17 -15.55 1.29 -17.66
N PHE A 18 -15.91 0.04 -17.34
CA PHE A 18 -17.11 -0.28 -16.58
C PHE A 18 -16.92 0.14 -15.13
N VAL A 19 -17.82 0.97 -14.65
CA VAL A 19 -17.89 1.34 -13.24
C VAL A 19 -19.32 1.22 -12.75
N GLN A 20 -19.45 0.88 -11.49
CA GLN A 20 -20.74 0.85 -10.82
C GLN A 20 -20.97 2.21 -10.17
N LEU A 21 -22.03 2.90 -10.60
CA LEU A 21 -22.45 4.19 -10.06
C LEU A 21 -23.81 4.07 -9.37
N PRO A 22 -23.99 4.72 -8.21
CA PRO A 22 -25.26 4.76 -7.53
C PRO A 22 -26.17 5.77 -8.19
N TYR A 23 -27.44 5.40 -8.33
CA TYR A 23 -28.53 6.25 -8.78
C TYR A 23 -29.71 6.11 -7.84
N GLN A 24 -30.20 7.20 -7.31
CA GLN A 24 -31.42 7.20 -6.51
C GLN A 24 -32.63 7.32 -7.40
N LEU A 25 -33.59 6.40 -7.25
CA LEU A 25 -34.84 6.45 -8.00
C LEU A 25 -35.64 7.68 -7.57
N PRO A 26 -36.24 8.43 -8.54
CA PRO A 26 -36.92 9.68 -8.26
C PRO A 26 -38.24 9.50 -7.48
N ASP A 27 -38.83 8.32 -7.55
CA ASP A 27 -40.16 8.00 -6.98
C ASP A 27 -40.10 7.26 -5.64
N ARG A 28 -38.93 6.85 -5.20
CA ARG A 28 -38.77 6.11 -3.95
C ARG A 28 -37.36 6.29 -3.32
N LEU A 29 -37.26 6.07 -2.02
CA LEU A 29 -36.00 6.11 -1.27
C LEU A 29 -35.18 4.82 -1.49
N ALA A 30 -34.91 4.47 -2.77
CA ALA A 30 -34.11 3.33 -3.13
C ALA A 30 -32.92 3.76 -3.99
N GLU A 31 -31.75 3.26 -3.66
CA GLU A 31 -30.52 3.44 -4.44
C GLU A 31 -30.29 2.20 -5.28
N VAL A 32 -30.07 2.39 -6.57
CA VAL A 32 -29.71 1.33 -7.52
C VAL A 32 -28.27 1.55 -7.95
N ASN A 33 -27.46 0.52 -7.87
CA ASN A 33 -26.10 0.54 -8.40
C ASN A 33 -26.12 0.02 -9.84
N GLN A 34 -25.80 0.86 -10.79
CA GLN A 34 -25.83 0.56 -12.20
C GLN A 34 -24.42 0.56 -12.79
N PHE A 35 -24.12 -0.44 -13.62
CA PHE A 35 -22.91 -0.44 -14.42
C PHE A 35 -23.03 0.53 -15.59
N VAL A 36 -22.06 1.44 -15.70
CA VAL A 36 -22.02 2.43 -16.78
C VAL A 36 -20.62 2.47 -17.38
N ASN A 37 -20.56 2.85 -18.65
CA ASN A 37 -19.29 3.19 -19.30
C ASN A 37 -19.05 4.68 -19.15
N TYR A 38 -17.84 5.05 -18.80
CA TYR A 38 -17.42 6.45 -18.87
C TYR A 38 -17.19 6.87 -20.32
N ASP A 39 -17.42 8.14 -20.63
CA ASP A 39 -16.99 8.72 -21.91
C ASP A 39 -15.49 8.56 -22.07
N PHE A 40 -14.76 8.85 -21.02
CA PHE A 40 -13.35 8.48 -20.87
C PHE A 40 -12.91 8.47 -19.41
N GLN A 41 -11.85 7.74 -19.18
CA GLN A 41 -11.05 7.78 -17.96
C GLN A 41 -9.58 7.89 -18.36
N LYS A 42 -8.90 8.92 -17.90
CA LYS A 42 -7.45 9.10 -18.08
C LYS A 42 -6.74 8.97 -16.74
N ARG A 43 -5.65 8.24 -16.75
CA ARG A 43 -4.79 8.03 -15.59
C ARG A 43 -3.34 8.31 -16.00
N TRP A 44 -2.72 9.25 -15.32
CA TRP A 44 -1.30 9.50 -15.43
C TRP A 44 -0.66 9.16 -14.10
N THR A 45 0.37 8.36 -14.15
CA THR A 45 1.08 7.94 -12.94
C THR A 45 2.54 8.31 -13.02
N ILE A 46 3.05 8.81 -11.92
CA ILE A 46 4.47 9.01 -11.70
C ILE A 46 4.85 8.27 -10.42
N GLN A 47 5.88 7.47 -10.46
CA GLN A 47 6.34 6.74 -9.28
C GLN A 47 7.84 6.85 -9.12
N THR A 48 8.28 6.89 -7.89
CA THR A 48 9.68 6.87 -7.53
C THR A 48 9.91 6.01 -6.29
N MET A 49 11.03 5.33 -6.27
CA MET A 49 11.51 4.59 -5.11
C MET A 49 12.95 4.96 -4.85
N ALA A 50 13.24 5.27 -3.60
CA ALA A 50 14.59 5.57 -3.17
C ALA A 50 14.92 4.82 -1.87
N SER A 51 16.12 4.28 -1.78
CA SER A 51 16.70 3.80 -0.53
C SER A 51 17.74 4.80 -0.07
N TYR A 52 17.81 5.05 1.22
CA TYR A 52 18.74 6.00 1.81
C TYR A 52 19.40 5.41 3.05
N LYS A 53 20.61 5.86 3.30
CA LYS A 53 21.37 5.55 4.50
C LYS A 53 21.81 6.86 5.14
N VAL A 54 21.15 7.19 6.26
CA VAL A 54 21.46 8.43 6.99
C VAL A 54 22.72 8.24 7.84
N SER A 55 22.87 7.04 8.42
CA SER A 55 24.00 6.69 9.27
C SER A 55 24.24 5.18 9.28
N THR A 56 25.21 4.71 10.05
CA THR A 56 25.47 3.27 10.22
C THR A 56 24.36 2.54 10.96
N TRP A 57 23.55 3.26 11.71
CA TRP A 57 22.46 2.72 12.53
C TRP A 57 21.07 3.07 11.98
N TRP A 58 20.97 4.01 11.01
CA TRP A 58 19.69 4.41 10.42
C TRP A 58 19.73 4.35 8.89
N ASN A 59 18.86 3.53 8.33
CA ASN A 59 18.61 3.43 6.90
C ASN A 59 17.12 3.35 6.66
N GLY A 60 16.70 3.64 5.44
CA GLY A 60 15.30 3.57 5.09
C GLY A 60 15.07 3.49 3.60
N ARG A 61 13.79 3.36 3.28
CA ARG A 61 13.27 3.34 1.92
C ARG A 61 12.01 4.18 1.87
N ILE A 62 11.86 4.92 0.80
CA ILE A 62 10.64 5.65 0.49
C ILE A 62 10.17 5.24 -0.89
N PHE A 63 8.87 5.04 -1.03
CA PHE A 63 8.15 4.90 -2.27
C PHE A 63 7.11 6.00 -2.34
N ALA A 64 7.10 6.74 -3.44
CA ALA A 64 6.14 7.79 -3.73
C ALA A 64 5.45 7.50 -5.07
N PHE A 65 4.13 7.59 -5.07
CA PHE A 65 3.29 7.38 -6.23
C PHE A 65 2.34 8.56 -6.36
N GLY A 66 2.43 9.26 -7.49
CA GLY A 66 1.52 10.31 -7.88
C GLY A 66 0.55 9.81 -8.95
N LEU A 67 -0.73 10.04 -8.75
CA LEU A 67 -1.80 9.64 -9.67
C LEU A 67 -2.62 10.87 -10.04
N PHE A 68 -2.57 11.26 -11.29
CA PHE A 68 -3.54 12.18 -11.87
C PHE A 68 -4.68 11.38 -12.49
N SER A 69 -5.89 11.64 -12.03
CA SER A 69 -7.12 11.00 -12.49
C SER A 69 -8.01 12.02 -13.17
N HIS A 70 -8.55 11.68 -14.33
CA HIS A 70 -9.56 12.48 -15.02
C HIS A 70 -10.67 11.56 -15.51
N ASP A 71 -11.85 11.73 -14.93
CA ASP A 71 -13.04 10.92 -15.18
C ASP A 71 -14.13 11.81 -15.78
N LYS A 72 -14.72 11.39 -16.93
CA LYS A 72 -15.84 12.09 -17.56
C LYS A 72 -16.93 11.10 -17.91
N ASN A 73 -18.16 11.47 -17.64
CA ASN A 73 -19.38 10.81 -18.11
C ASN A 73 -20.45 11.86 -18.40
N SER A 74 -21.01 11.83 -19.59
CA SER A 74 -22.05 12.78 -20.05
C SER A 74 -23.46 12.16 -20.07
N HIS A 75 -23.62 10.85 -19.88
CA HIS A 75 -24.84 10.12 -20.21
C HIS A 75 -25.40 9.30 -19.05
N PHE A 76 -25.04 9.59 -17.82
CA PHE A 76 -25.57 8.86 -16.67
C PHE A 76 -26.74 9.63 -16.03
N HIS A 77 -28.00 9.22 -16.36
CA HIS A 77 -29.24 9.73 -15.75
C HIS A 77 -29.26 11.26 -15.56
N ASP A 78 -28.98 12.04 -16.58
CA ASP A 78 -28.86 13.50 -16.56
C ASP A 78 -27.83 14.04 -15.56
N ILE A 79 -27.01 13.17 -15.00
CA ILE A 79 -25.95 13.50 -14.07
C ILE A 79 -24.60 13.45 -14.79
N ALA A 80 -24.30 14.48 -15.58
CA ALA A 80 -22.98 14.59 -16.19
C ALA A 80 -21.92 14.97 -15.15
N PHE A 81 -20.74 14.37 -15.25
CA PHE A 81 -19.58 14.78 -14.46
C PHE A 81 -18.30 14.86 -15.31
N ASN A 82 -17.47 15.79 -14.96
CA ASN A 82 -16.15 15.97 -15.52
C ASN A 82 -15.23 16.34 -14.37
N ARG A 83 -14.46 15.38 -13.87
CA ARG A 83 -13.72 15.52 -12.62
C ARG A 83 -12.28 15.09 -12.80
N HIS A 84 -11.38 15.87 -12.23
CA HIS A 84 -9.98 15.53 -12.20
C HIS A 84 -9.40 15.72 -10.80
N LYS A 85 -8.39 14.94 -10.48
CA LYS A 85 -7.72 14.99 -9.17
C LYS A 85 -6.31 14.44 -9.29
N PHE A 86 -5.39 15.16 -8.66
CA PHE A 86 -4.08 14.62 -8.36
C PHE A 86 -4.08 14.04 -6.94
N SER A 87 -3.58 12.82 -6.80
CA SER A 87 -3.50 12.08 -5.54
C SER A 87 -2.09 11.58 -5.34
N VAL A 88 -1.67 11.48 -4.09
CA VAL A 88 -0.33 11.01 -3.72
C VAL A 88 -0.46 9.85 -2.76
N ILE A 89 0.35 8.81 -2.99
CA ILE A 89 0.56 7.71 -2.06
C ILE A 89 2.04 7.71 -1.67
N LEU A 90 2.29 7.69 -0.38
CA LEU A 90 3.63 7.61 0.19
C LEU A 90 3.73 6.38 1.08
N ASN A 91 4.79 5.60 0.88
CA ASN A 91 5.20 4.53 1.78
C ASN A 91 6.62 4.81 2.23
N THR A 92 6.86 4.72 3.51
CA THR A 92 8.21 4.81 4.06
C THR A 92 8.47 3.69 5.05
N THR A 93 9.68 3.19 5.06
CA THR A 93 10.14 2.23 6.07
C THR A 93 11.52 2.68 6.54
N ASN A 94 11.63 2.91 7.82
CA ASN A 94 12.88 3.27 8.48
C ASN A 94 13.31 2.13 9.40
N THR A 95 14.57 1.76 9.32
CA THR A 95 15.19 0.72 10.11
C THR A 95 16.29 1.33 10.96
N PHE A 96 16.23 1.06 12.25
CA PHE A 96 17.15 1.55 13.26
C PHE A 96 17.88 0.37 13.92
N ILE A 97 19.19 0.28 13.75
CA ILE A 97 20.02 -0.70 14.43
C ILE A 97 20.36 -0.14 15.81
N LEU A 98 19.56 -0.52 16.82
CA LEU A 98 19.68 0.00 18.18
C LEU A 98 20.84 -0.65 18.95
N SER A 99 21.12 -1.93 18.67
CA SER A 99 22.26 -2.65 19.22
C SER A 99 22.73 -3.74 18.24
N LYS A 100 24.02 -4.02 18.24
CA LYS A 100 24.61 -5.12 17.44
C LYS A 100 24.78 -6.41 18.25
N LYS A 101 25.00 -6.28 19.55
CA LYS A 101 25.16 -7.42 20.49
C LYS A 101 24.53 -7.06 21.84
N PRO A 102 23.35 -7.59 22.19
CA PRO A 102 22.46 -8.41 21.34
C PRO A 102 21.93 -7.63 20.13
N ASN A 103 21.51 -8.34 19.08
CA ASN A 103 20.99 -7.68 17.88
C ASN A 103 19.57 -7.13 18.15
N ILE A 104 19.45 -5.81 18.25
CA ILE A 104 18.19 -5.11 18.48
C ILE A 104 17.95 -4.16 17.31
N ILE A 105 16.82 -4.35 16.64
CA ILE A 105 16.40 -3.56 15.48
C ILE A 105 15.01 -2.98 15.73
N GLY A 106 14.89 -1.67 15.62
CA GLY A 106 13.62 -0.95 15.54
C GLY A 106 13.22 -0.70 14.09
N THR A 107 11.94 -0.77 13.79
CA THR A 107 11.40 -0.38 12.48
C THR A 107 10.24 0.58 12.68
N LEU A 108 10.19 1.65 11.91
CA LEU A 108 9.07 2.58 11.80
C LEU A 108 8.62 2.61 10.34
N ALA A 109 7.39 2.24 10.09
CA ALA A 109 6.78 2.27 8.76
C ALA A 109 5.60 3.24 8.74
N GLY A 110 5.49 4.00 7.67
CA GLY A 110 4.40 4.93 7.43
C GLY A 110 3.78 4.72 6.06
N PHE A 111 2.47 4.78 6.00
CA PHE A 111 1.68 4.84 4.79
C PHE A 111 0.80 6.09 4.82
N TYR A 112 0.76 6.80 3.71
CA TYR A 112 -0.13 7.95 3.53
C TYR A 112 -0.71 7.93 2.13
N GLN A 113 -2.01 8.08 2.03
CA GLN A 113 -2.73 8.35 0.79
C GLN A 113 -3.48 9.68 0.95
N SER A 114 -3.29 10.58 0.02
CA SER A 114 -4.01 11.84 -0.02
C SER A 114 -5.47 11.63 -0.44
N ARG A 115 -6.26 12.70 -0.38
CA ARG A 115 -7.63 12.68 -0.95
C ARG A 115 -7.58 12.27 -2.42
N ALA A 116 -8.50 11.37 -2.81
CA ALA A 116 -8.63 10.87 -4.17
C ALA A 116 -10.08 11.00 -4.65
N ILE A 117 -10.29 10.77 -5.95
CA ILE A 117 -11.61 10.61 -6.55
C ILE A 117 -11.72 9.26 -7.23
N GLN A 118 -12.94 8.70 -7.22
CA GLN A 118 -13.30 7.53 -7.99
C GLN A 118 -14.69 7.78 -8.57
N GLY A 119 -14.74 8.22 -9.83
CA GLY A 119 -15.97 8.69 -10.44
C GLY A 119 -16.61 9.82 -9.66
N VAL A 120 -17.82 9.60 -9.16
CA VAL A 120 -18.58 10.57 -8.36
C VAL A 120 -18.18 10.61 -6.88
N TYR A 121 -17.39 9.64 -6.43
CA TYR A 121 -16.98 9.53 -5.03
C TYR A 121 -15.74 10.36 -4.71
N ASN A 122 -15.76 10.98 -3.53
CA ASN A 122 -14.59 11.59 -2.89
C ASN A 122 -14.11 10.67 -1.77
N LEU A 123 -12.84 10.29 -1.84
CA LEU A 123 -12.19 9.46 -0.85
C LEU A 123 -11.40 10.34 0.12
N SER A 124 -11.57 10.09 1.42
CA SER A 124 -10.76 10.76 2.45
C SER A 124 -9.31 10.34 2.39
N PRO A 125 -8.39 11.12 2.95
CA PRO A 125 -7.02 10.66 3.13
C PRO A 125 -6.99 9.48 4.12
N ILE A 126 -5.99 8.62 3.96
CA ILE A 126 -5.70 7.50 4.85
C ILE A 126 -4.26 7.64 5.32
N CYS A 127 -4.04 7.39 6.58
CA CYS A 127 -2.71 7.32 7.17
C CYS A 127 -2.59 6.07 8.03
N ASN A 128 -1.44 5.42 7.98
CA ASN A 128 -1.12 4.30 8.86
C ASN A 128 0.32 4.44 9.35
N VAL A 129 0.52 4.28 10.63
CA VAL A 129 1.85 4.24 11.24
C VAL A 129 1.99 2.92 11.98
N SER A 130 3.03 2.17 11.63
CA SER A 130 3.36 0.88 12.23
C SER A 130 4.77 0.91 12.76
N THR A 131 5.01 0.19 13.86
CA THR A 131 6.32 0.07 14.47
C THR A 131 6.62 -1.38 14.84
N SER A 132 7.89 -1.72 14.88
CA SER A 132 8.31 -3.01 15.44
C SER A 132 9.64 -2.88 16.17
N LEU A 133 9.80 -3.72 17.19
CA LEU A 133 11.05 -3.93 17.90
C LEU A 133 11.40 -5.42 17.81
N GLN A 134 12.55 -5.71 17.27
CA GLN A 134 13.09 -7.05 17.14
C GLN A 134 14.31 -7.19 18.00
N TRP A 135 14.36 -8.27 18.78
CA TRP A 135 15.54 -8.73 19.49
C TRP A 135 15.93 -10.12 18.94
N ALA A 136 17.23 -10.33 18.76
CA ALA A 136 17.77 -11.64 18.43
C ALA A 136 18.94 -11.99 19.34
N SER A 137 18.97 -13.26 19.78
CA SER A 137 20.07 -13.76 20.61
C SER A 137 21.40 -13.74 19.85
N PRO A 138 22.54 -13.65 20.55
CA PRO A 138 23.87 -13.62 19.92
C PRO A 138 24.17 -14.84 19.05
N ASP A 139 23.62 -16.00 19.39
CA ASP A 139 23.74 -17.25 18.61
C ASP A 139 22.75 -17.37 17.46
N GLY A 140 21.85 -16.38 17.29
CA GLY A 140 20.86 -16.31 16.22
C GLY A 140 19.76 -17.38 16.33
N LYS A 141 19.68 -18.15 17.42
CA LYS A 141 18.66 -19.20 17.59
C LYS A 141 17.33 -18.66 18.06
N THR A 142 17.36 -17.63 18.90
CA THR A 142 16.14 -17.04 19.48
C THR A 142 15.88 -15.68 18.86
N LYS A 143 14.62 -15.42 18.50
CA LYS A 143 14.17 -14.13 18.00
C LYS A 143 12.84 -13.78 18.63
N VAL A 144 12.74 -12.56 19.15
CA VAL A 144 11.51 -11.99 19.69
C VAL A 144 11.17 -10.75 18.87
N ILE A 145 9.89 -10.61 18.50
CA ILE A 145 9.40 -9.45 17.76
C ILE A 145 8.14 -8.93 18.44
N LEU A 146 8.14 -7.65 18.76
CA LEU A 146 6.96 -6.89 19.12
C LEU A 146 6.60 -6.01 17.94
N LYS A 147 5.35 -6.06 17.49
CA LYS A 147 4.87 -5.24 16.38
C LYS A 147 3.56 -4.55 16.77
N GLY A 148 3.48 -3.24 16.52
CA GLY A 148 2.25 -2.47 16.56
C GLY A 148 1.88 -2.02 15.14
N ASN A 149 0.68 -2.35 14.70
CA ASN A 149 0.14 -1.91 13.44
C ASN A 149 -0.93 -0.85 13.67
N ASP A 150 -0.95 0.19 12.83
CA ASP A 150 -1.85 1.33 12.92
C ASP A 150 -1.94 1.93 14.34
N ILE A 151 -0.78 2.20 14.93
CA ILE A 151 -0.67 2.65 16.33
C ILE A 151 -1.43 3.96 16.61
N LEU A 152 -1.67 4.78 15.56
CA LEU A 152 -2.42 6.02 15.64
C LEU A 152 -3.92 5.84 15.37
N ASN A 153 -4.35 4.65 14.94
CA ASN A 153 -5.74 4.34 14.55
C ASN A 153 -6.31 5.30 13.49
N THR A 154 -5.54 5.53 12.44
CA THR A 154 -5.83 6.52 11.40
C THR A 154 -6.05 5.91 10.01
N SER A 155 -6.09 4.59 9.88
CA SER A 155 -6.28 3.90 8.60
C SER A 155 -7.74 3.72 8.18
N ASN A 156 -8.64 4.51 8.74
CA ASN A 156 -10.06 4.51 8.38
C ASN A 156 -10.30 5.35 7.12
N MET A 157 -11.20 4.90 6.26
CA MET A 157 -11.56 5.60 5.04
C MET A 157 -13.01 6.06 5.08
N THR A 158 -13.23 7.32 4.70
CA THR A 158 -14.57 7.85 4.44
C THR A 158 -14.73 8.08 2.94
N THR A 159 -15.79 7.54 2.38
CA THR A 159 -16.23 7.83 1.03
C THR A 159 -17.43 8.76 1.09
N ARG A 160 -17.40 9.83 0.31
CA ARG A 160 -18.50 10.79 0.22
C ARG A 160 -18.96 10.89 -1.23
N LEU A 161 -20.26 10.71 -1.40
CA LEU A 161 -20.98 11.02 -2.61
C LEU A 161 -21.75 12.31 -2.40
N ALA A 162 -21.57 13.29 -3.28
CA ALA A 162 -22.35 14.53 -3.32
C ALA A 162 -22.53 14.89 -4.80
N TRP A 163 -23.55 14.31 -5.43
CA TRP A 163 -23.77 14.45 -6.87
C TRP A 163 -25.27 14.51 -7.18
N GLY A 164 -25.67 15.49 -7.97
CA GLY A 164 -27.09 15.74 -8.20
C GLY A 164 -27.86 15.93 -6.89
N GLN A 165 -28.92 15.17 -6.69
CA GLN A 165 -29.70 15.15 -5.45
C GLN A 165 -29.16 14.16 -4.42
N GLN A 166 -28.18 13.35 -4.79
CA GLN A 166 -27.65 12.27 -3.95
C GLN A 166 -26.65 12.82 -2.93
N ARG A 167 -26.80 12.38 -1.71
CA ARG A 167 -25.88 12.65 -0.60
C ARG A 167 -25.69 11.35 0.18
N ASN A 168 -24.51 10.77 0.08
CA ASN A 168 -24.14 9.58 0.82
C ASN A 168 -22.77 9.77 1.47
N ARG A 169 -22.63 9.27 2.68
CA ARG A 169 -21.35 9.17 3.39
C ARG A 169 -21.21 7.78 3.97
N THR A 170 -20.25 7.06 3.48
CA THR A 170 -19.90 5.73 3.96
C THR A 170 -18.58 5.82 4.74
N GLU A 171 -18.59 5.40 5.97
CA GLU A 171 -17.40 5.27 6.81
C GLU A 171 -17.00 3.81 6.88
N MET A 172 -15.79 3.53 6.43
CA MET A 172 -15.19 2.20 6.53
C MET A 172 -14.21 2.21 7.68
N ASN A 173 -14.67 1.71 8.81
CA ASN A 173 -13.85 1.56 10.01
C ASN A 173 -13.31 0.13 10.03
N TRP A 174 -12.05 -0.02 9.68
CA TRP A 174 -11.36 -1.30 9.81
C TRP A 174 -10.67 -1.35 11.18
N ASP A 175 -10.83 -2.44 11.88
CA ASP A 175 -10.06 -2.69 13.11
C ASP A 175 -8.64 -3.12 12.73
N ASN A 176 -7.88 -2.16 12.22
CA ASN A 176 -6.50 -2.38 11.76
C ASN A 176 -5.47 -2.25 12.87
N ARG A 177 -5.86 -1.66 14.02
CA ARG A 177 -4.96 -1.53 15.15
C ARG A 177 -4.73 -2.88 15.80
N SER A 178 -3.50 -3.33 15.78
CA SER A 178 -3.12 -4.61 16.36
C SER A 178 -1.75 -4.57 16.97
N PHE A 179 -1.57 -5.38 18.02
CA PHE A 179 -0.28 -5.63 18.64
C PHE A 179 0.03 -7.12 18.52
N THR A 180 1.20 -7.43 18.00
CA THR A 180 1.64 -8.81 17.78
C THR A 180 2.92 -9.07 18.56
N PHE A 181 2.93 -10.15 19.31
CA PHE A 181 4.12 -10.73 19.90
C PHE A 181 4.48 -12.01 19.14
N SER A 182 5.72 -12.12 18.69
CA SER A 182 6.22 -13.31 18.01
C SER A 182 7.48 -13.81 18.69
N PHE A 183 7.51 -15.10 18.97
CA PHE A 183 8.67 -15.80 19.49
C PHE A 183 9.08 -16.89 18.50
N LEU A 184 10.32 -16.83 18.03
CA LEU A 184 10.86 -17.82 17.11
C LEU A 184 12.08 -18.46 17.74
N TYR A 185 12.13 -19.80 17.70
CA TYR A 185 13.27 -20.56 18.14
C TYR A 185 13.68 -21.58 17.08
N LYS A 186 14.95 -21.56 16.70
CA LYS A 186 15.52 -22.51 15.72
C LYS A 186 16.01 -23.76 16.46
N PHE A 187 15.30 -24.87 16.29
CA PHE A 187 15.72 -26.18 16.77
C PHE A 187 16.70 -26.81 15.79
N GLY A 188 17.78 -27.37 16.31
CA GLY A 188 18.76 -28.16 15.54
C GLY A 188 19.73 -27.31 14.71
N GLY A 189 20.90 -27.85 14.50
CA GLY A 189 21.91 -27.35 13.59
C GLY A 189 21.97 -28.23 12.34
N TYR A 190 20.98 -28.16 11.46
CA TYR A 190 21.10 -28.81 10.16
C TYR A 190 22.22 -28.11 9.40
N LYS A 191 23.41 -28.76 9.38
CA LYS A 191 24.45 -28.41 8.42
C LYS A 191 24.04 -29.07 7.11
N GLU A 192 23.70 -28.28 6.14
CA GLU A 192 23.53 -28.76 4.76
C GLU A 192 24.77 -29.56 4.38
N LYS A 193 24.62 -30.88 4.21
CA LYS A 193 25.69 -31.70 3.68
C LYS A 193 26.03 -31.14 2.31
N LYS A 194 27.26 -30.63 2.15
CA LYS A 194 27.77 -30.32 0.82
C LYS A 194 27.47 -31.53 -0.05
N ARG A 195 26.68 -31.37 -1.10
CA ARG A 195 26.50 -32.37 -2.15
C ARG A 195 27.90 -32.70 -2.65
N THR A 196 28.37 -33.88 -2.37
CA THR A 196 29.58 -34.38 -2.98
C THR A 196 29.24 -34.49 -4.46
N ASP A 197 29.94 -33.74 -5.31
CA ASP A 197 29.81 -33.90 -6.76
C ASP A 197 30.02 -35.37 -7.08
N VAL A 198 29.01 -35.94 -7.73
CA VAL A 198 29.10 -37.32 -8.22
C VAL A 198 30.23 -37.33 -9.25
N ASP A 199 31.31 -38.07 -8.96
CA ASP A 199 32.41 -38.21 -9.88
C ASP A 199 31.90 -38.87 -11.16
N THR A 200 31.59 -38.05 -12.16
CA THR A 200 31.10 -38.46 -13.46
C THR A 200 32.22 -39.11 -14.34
N LYS A 201 33.49 -39.11 -13.86
CA LYS A 201 34.60 -39.77 -14.58
C LYS A 201 34.48 -41.29 -14.63
N ARG A 202 33.59 -41.91 -13.86
CA ARG A 202 33.30 -43.34 -13.89
C ARG A 202 32.32 -43.79 -14.99
N LEU A 203 31.65 -42.87 -15.65
CA LEU A 203 30.72 -43.14 -16.74
C LEU A 203 31.44 -42.89 -18.09
N GLY A 204 32.46 -43.63 -18.36
CA GLY A 204 33.32 -43.54 -19.53
C GLY A 204 32.68 -42.91 -20.76
N ARG A 205 33.18 -41.73 -21.10
CA ARG A 205 33.41 -41.21 -22.45
C ARG A 205 34.44 -40.09 -22.36
#